data_abf0cd56ffbb5f8400b3db72a9c20b31
#
_entry.id   abf0cd56ffbb5f8400b3db72a9c20b31
#
_cell.length_a   1.000
_cell.length_b   1.000
_cell.length_c   1.000
_cell.angle_alpha   90.00
_cell.angle_beta   90.00
_cell.angle_gamma   90.00
#
_symmetry.space_group_name_H-M   'P 1'
#
loop_
_entity.id
_entity.type
_entity.pdbx_description
1 polymer ?
#
loop_
_entity_poly.entity_id
_entity_poly.type
_entity_poly.pdbx_seq_one_letter_code
_entity_poly.pdbx_strand_id
1 'polypeptide(L)'
;MAEAHARPMRGVEAATIFRNGLIFAVGSALPERARALTWLEFDRTLRLIDRTHIHVELPGKALKYPEARKAQEGYDVIFENPGLAEALHTYRAHYRPLFDDGLHLFPSVHGKPGAITPKQLGRLTGDLTEREFGVRISIHRLRDNVATEASENLIGGAYAAKTLLRHVDQSITRRHYDHSEGLKAASEFEDFIETRRTVTAELIL
;
A
#
# COMPACT_ATOMS: atom_id res chain seq x y z
N MET A 1 5.36 13.87 2.72
CA MET A 1 4.68 14.96 2.00
C MET A 1 4.62 16.24 2.82
N ALA A 2 4.21 16.21 4.09
CA ALA A 2 4.17 17.38 4.97
C ALA A 2 5.53 18.10 5.11
N GLU A 3 6.63 17.33 5.18
CA GLU A 3 7.98 17.89 5.28
C GLU A 3 8.40 18.69 4.05
N ALA A 4 7.94 18.31 2.86
CA ALA A 4 8.23 19.04 1.62
C ALA A 4 7.54 20.42 1.58
N HIS A 5 6.45 20.59 2.32
CA HIS A 5 5.73 21.88 2.41
C HIS A 5 6.22 22.78 3.57
N ALA A 6 6.85 22.17 4.58
CA ALA A 6 7.28 22.90 5.79
C ALA A 6 8.60 23.67 5.63
N ARG A 7 9.41 23.36 4.60
CA ARG A 7 10.71 23.98 4.37
C ARG A 7 10.76 24.62 2.97
N PRO A 8 11.46 25.75 2.81
CA PRO A 8 11.72 26.32 1.49
C PRO A 8 12.76 25.47 0.75
N MET A 9 12.39 24.24 0.41
CA MET A 9 13.24 23.30 -0.31
C MET A 9 13.21 23.61 -1.81
N ARG A 10 14.33 23.43 -2.48
CA ARG A 10 14.48 23.75 -3.89
C ARG A 10 14.78 22.52 -4.72
N GLY A 11 14.14 22.41 -5.87
CA GLY A 11 14.48 21.45 -6.90
C GLY A 11 14.29 19.97 -6.50
N VAL A 12 15.25 19.14 -6.90
CA VAL A 12 15.21 17.68 -6.80
C VAL A 12 15.07 17.16 -5.36
N GLU A 13 15.56 17.92 -4.37
CA GLU A 13 15.46 17.53 -2.96
C GLU A 13 13.98 17.52 -2.50
N ALA A 14 13.25 18.61 -2.75
CA ALA A 14 11.82 18.69 -2.45
C ALA A 14 11.01 17.63 -3.21
N ALA A 15 11.35 17.43 -4.48
CA ALA A 15 10.75 16.39 -5.31
C ALA A 15 11.00 14.98 -4.75
N THR A 16 12.19 14.73 -4.22
CA THR A 16 12.57 13.46 -3.62
C THR A 16 11.76 13.19 -2.34
N ILE A 17 11.60 14.18 -1.48
CA ILE A 17 10.79 14.07 -0.26
C ILE A 17 9.34 13.81 -0.62
N PHE A 18 8.79 14.55 -1.58
CA PHE A 18 7.41 14.37 -2.02
C PHE A 18 7.18 12.97 -2.61
N ARG A 19 8.08 12.52 -3.52
CA ARG A 19 8.05 11.16 -4.07
C ARG A 19 8.09 10.10 -2.97
N ASN A 20 8.96 10.27 -1.99
CA ASN A 20 9.10 9.33 -0.88
C ASN A 20 7.79 9.22 -0.07
N GLY A 21 7.13 10.34 0.21
CA GLY A 21 5.79 10.34 0.83
C GLY A 21 4.74 9.64 -0.04
N LEU A 22 4.77 9.86 -1.37
CA LEU A 22 3.88 9.18 -2.30
C LEU A 22 4.06 7.67 -2.34
N ILE A 23 5.28 7.16 -2.14
CA ILE A 23 5.52 5.70 -2.07
C ILE A 23 4.65 5.07 -0.98
N PHE A 24 4.56 5.69 0.19
CA PHE A 24 3.74 5.19 1.29
C PHE A 24 2.24 5.38 1.01
N ALA A 25 1.84 6.55 0.51
CA ALA A 25 0.44 6.82 0.20
C ALA A 25 -0.10 5.87 -0.88
N VAL A 26 0.66 5.65 -1.95
CA VAL A 26 0.31 4.69 -3.02
C VAL A 26 0.37 3.26 -2.49
N GLY A 27 1.39 2.89 -1.71
CA GLY A 27 1.53 1.55 -1.15
C GLY A 27 0.42 1.17 -0.17
N SER A 28 -0.18 2.14 0.51
CA SER A 28 -1.34 1.95 1.39
C SER A 28 -2.65 1.84 0.61
N ALA A 29 -2.85 2.67 -0.41
CA ALA A 29 -4.06 2.65 -1.25
C ALA A 29 -4.05 1.49 -2.26
N LEU A 30 -2.88 1.09 -2.72
CA LEU A 30 -2.64 0.04 -3.69
C LEU A 30 -1.59 -0.94 -3.10
N PRO A 31 -2.00 -1.87 -2.23
CA PRO A 31 -1.08 -2.74 -1.50
C PRO A 31 -0.49 -3.83 -2.40
N GLU A 32 0.12 -3.43 -3.50
CA GLU A 32 0.78 -4.29 -4.46
C GLU A 32 2.25 -4.56 -4.08
N ARG A 33 2.85 -5.57 -4.68
CA ARG A 33 4.27 -5.88 -4.46
C ARG A 33 5.18 -4.81 -5.04
N ALA A 34 6.35 -4.61 -4.45
CA ALA A 34 7.34 -3.63 -4.89
C ALA A 34 7.57 -3.64 -6.41
N ARG A 35 7.59 -4.82 -7.03
CA ARG A 35 7.72 -4.96 -8.48
C ARG A 35 6.58 -4.27 -9.23
N ALA A 36 5.33 -4.48 -8.83
CA ALA A 36 4.17 -3.88 -9.47
C ALA A 36 4.17 -2.36 -9.32
N LEU A 37 4.53 -1.85 -8.13
CA LEU A 37 4.64 -0.42 -7.87
C LEU A 37 5.68 0.28 -8.76
N THR A 38 6.76 -0.43 -9.12
CA THR A 38 7.78 0.14 -10.02
C THR A 38 7.36 0.19 -11.49
N TRP A 39 6.23 -0.42 -11.85
CA TRP A 39 5.62 -0.35 -13.17
C TRP A 39 4.62 0.80 -13.34
N LEU A 40 4.36 1.56 -12.28
CA LEU A 40 3.44 2.68 -12.36
C LEU A 40 4.05 3.82 -13.18
N GLU A 41 3.36 4.19 -14.24
CA GLU A 41 3.71 5.27 -15.17
C GLU A 41 2.49 6.15 -15.41
N PHE A 42 2.65 7.45 -15.31
CA PHE A 42 1.59 8.39 -15.67
C PHE A 42 1.13 8.19 -17.10
N ASP A 43 -0.16 8.32 -17.34
CA ASP A 43 -0.84 8.20 -18.64
C ASP A 43 -0.74 6.82 -19.31
N ARG A 44 -0.06 5.86 -18.71
CA ARG A 44 0.07 4.49 -19.20
C ARG A 44 -0.59 3.50 -18.26
N THR A 45 0.05 3.24 -17.13
CA THR A 45 -0.42 2.26 -16.14
C THR A 45 -1.10 2.91 -14.93
N LEU A 46 -0.99 4.23 -14.79
CA LEU A 46 -1.69 5.06 -13.81
C LEU A 46 -2.26 6.28 -14.53
N ARG A 47 -3.58 6.44 -14.46
CA ARG A 47 -4.30 7.58 -15.07
C ARG A 47 -5.11 8.29 -14.00
N LEU A 48 -5.04 9.60 -13.97
CA LEU A 48 -5.89 10.44 -13.14
C LEU A 48 -7.14 10.77 -13.98
N ILE A 49 -8.28 10.12 -13.67
CA ILE A 49 -9.53 10.30 -14.41
C ILE A 49 -10.09 11.69 -14.10
N ASP A 50 -10.10 12.03 -12.82
CA ASP A 50 -10.53 13.33 -12.32
C ASP A 50 -9.80 13.66 -11.01
N ARG A 51 -10.33 14.59 -10.21
CA ARG A 51 -9.73 15.00 -8.95
C ARG A 51 -9.90 14.01 -7.81
N THR A 52 -10.67 12.96 -8.00
CA THR A 52 -11.00 11.97 -6.95
C THR A 52 -10.74 10.55 -7.39
N HIS A 53 -10.79 10.25 -8.68
CA HIS A 53 -10.69 8.89 -9.22
C HIS A 53 -9.36 8.63 -9.90
N ILE A 54 -8.78 7.49 -9.56
CA ILE A 54 -7.51 6.99 -10.06
C ILE A 54 -7.75 5.65 -10.75
N HIS A 55 -7.25 5.51 -11.97
CA HIS A 55 -7.27 4.26 -12.73
C HIS A 55 -5.87 3.66 -12.75
N VAL A 56 -5.75 2.41 -12.35
CA VAL A 56 -4.49 1.65 -12.41
C VAL A 56 -4.70 0.40 -13.26
N GLU A 57 -3.91 0.30 -14.33
CA GLU A 57 -3.91 -0.82 -15.25
C GLU A 57 -2.49 -1.39 -15.37
N LEU A 58 -2.23 -2.54 -14.77
CA LEU A 58 -0.92 -3.20 -14.79
C LEU A 58 -0.97 -4.48 -15.61
N PRO A 59 -0.03 -4.71 -16.54
CA PRO A 59 0.05 -5.95 -17.28
C PRO A 59 0.46 -7.11 -16.34
N GLY A 60 0.04 -8.34 -16.66
CA GLY A 60 0.34 -9.53 -15.86
C GLY A 60 1.84 -9.75 -15.60
N LYS A 61 2.71 -9.31 -16.54
CA LYS A 61 4.18 -9.35 -16.36
C LYS A 61 4.70 -8.44 -15.23
N ALA A 62 3.96 -7.40 -14.83
CA ALA A 62 4.29 -6.56 -13.68
C ALA A 62 3.97 -7.27 -12.36
N LEU A 63 3.07 -8.25 -12.40
CA LEU A 63 2.56 -8.98 -11.27
C LEU A 63 3.36 -10.28 -11.04
N LYS A 64 3.31 -10.84 -9.83
CA LYS A 64 3.95 -12.13 -9.52
C LYS A 64 2.97 -13.27 -9.78
N TYR A 65 2.62 -13.49 -11.03
CA TYR A 65 1.84 -14.65 -11.45
C TYR A 65 2.73 -15.76 -12.02
N PRO A 66 2.26 -17.04 -11.97
CA PRO A 66 2.84 -18.09 -12.79
C PRO A 66 2.86 -17.72 -14.27
N GLU A 67 3.85 -18.17 -15.04
CA GLU A 67 4.02 -17.79 -16.45
C GLU A 67 2.75 -17.98 -17.28
N ALA A 68 2.00 -19.08 -17.07
CA ALA A 68 0.75 -19.37 -17.77
C ALA A 68 -0.36 -18.29 -17.57
N ARG A 69 -0.32 -17.54 -16.47
CA ARG A 69 -1.29 -16.48 -16.15
C ARG A 69 -0.81 -15.09 -16.55
N LYS A 70 0.48 -14.85 -16.71
CA LYS A 70 1.06 -13.53 -17.03
C LYS A 70 0.56 -12.96 -18.36
N ALA A 71 0.21 -13.83 -19.31
CA ALA A 71 -0.31 -13.41 -20.61
C ALA A 71 -1.80 -13.07 -20.60
N GLN A 72 -2.54 -13.51 -19.58
CA GLN A 72 -4.01 -13.45 -19.57
C GLN A 72 -4.60 -12.57 -18.49
N GLU A 73 -3.89 -12.34 -17.38
CA GLU A 73 -4.41 -11.61 -16.21
C GLU A 73 -3.59 -10.37 -15.92
N GLY A 74 -4.13 -9.19 -16.21
CA GLY A 74 -3.65 -7.89 -15.74
C GLY A 74 -4.29 -7.50 -14.40
N TYR A 75 -3.96 -6.32 -13.93
CA TYR A 75 -4.63 -5.61 -12.85
C TYR A 75 -5.28 -4.39 -13.45
N ASP A 76 -6.58 -4.28 -13.31
CA ASP A 76 -7.36 -3.16 -13.83
C ASP A 76 -8.34 -2.74 -12.74
N VAL A 77 -8.18 -1.52 -12.20
CA VAL A 77 -9.02 -1.00 -11.12
C VAL A 77 -9.16 0.51 -11.23
N ILE A 78 -10.38 0.97 -11.03
CA ILE A 78 -10.69 2.37 -10.78
C ILE A 78 -11.14 2.47 -9.32
N PHE A 79 -10.53 3.39 -8.57
CA PHE A 79 -10.90 3.63 -7.18
C PHE A 79 -10.92 5.11 -6.85
N GLU A 80 -11.76 5.45 -5.89
CA GLU A 80 -11.90 6.80 -5.39
C GLU A 80 -10.94 7.02 -4.21
N ASN A 81 -10.08 8.02 -4.32
CA ASN A 81 -9.23 8.51 -3.24
C ASN A 81 -8.85 9.97 -3.50
N PRO A 82 -9.66 10.93 -3.05
CA PRO A 82 -9.45 12.36 -3.32
C PRO A 82 -8.09 12.87 -2.87
N GLY A 83 -7.64 12.47 -1.66
CA GLY A 83 -6.35 12.91 -1.11
C GLY A 83 -5.16 12.40 -1.90
N LEU A 84 -5.19 11.14 -2.34
CA LEU A 84 -4.14 10.58 -3.19
C LEU A 84 -4.18 11.18 -4.59
N ALA A 85 -5.36 11.38 -5.17
CA ALA A 85 -5.50 12.00 -6.49
C ALA A 85 -4.94 13.42 -6.51
N GLU A 86 -5.26 14.26 -5.51
CA GLU A 86 -4.70 15.60 -5.35
C GLU A 86 -3.17 15.57 -5.22
N ALA A 87 -2.64 14.67 -4.38
CA ALA A 87 -1.20 14.51 -4.21
C ALA A 87 -0.51 14.08 -5.52
N LEU A 88 -1.13 13.19 -6.30
CA LEU A 88 -0.64 12.76 -7.60
C LEU A 88 -0.69 13.87 -8.64
N HIS A 89 -1.76 14.68 -8.68
CA HIS A 89 -1.84 15.86 -9.54
C HIS A 89 -0.74 16.87 -9.21
N THR A 90 -0.57 17.18 -7.92
CA THR A 90 0.49 18.09 -7.43
C THR A 90 1.88 17.56 -7.79
N TYR A 91 2.12 16.28 -7.55
CA TYR A 91 3.40 15.64 -7.86
C TYR A 91 3.70 15.70 -9.35
N ARG A 92 2.72 15.33 -10.19
CA ARG A 92 2.85 15.34 -11.64
C ARG A 92 3.20 16.72 -12.19
N ALA A 93 2.52 17.76 -11.68
CA ALA A 93 2.67 19.13 -12.18
C ALA A 93 3.97 19.80 -11.72
N HIS A 94 4.36 19.59 -10.46
CA HIS A 94 5.38 20.43 -9.81
C HIS A 94 6.67 19.70 -9.43
N TYR A 95 6.62 18.39 -9.18
CA TYR A 95 7.76 17.66 -8.64
C TYR A 95 8.31 16.61 -9.61
N ARG A 96 7.46 15.89 -10.32
CA ARG A 96 7.89 14.82 -11.23
C ARG A 96 8.84 15.32 -12.34
N PRO A 97 8.60 16.47 -12.98
CA PRO A 97 9.47 16.98 -14.04
C PRO A 97 10.89 17.36 -13.57
N LEU A 98 11.09 17.49 -12.25
CA LEU A 98 12.39 17.81 -11.69
C LEU A 98 13.39 16.63 -11.69
N PHE A 99 12.92 15.41 -12.00
CA PHE A 99 13.80 14.24 -12.07
C PHE A 99 14.31 13.97 -13.50
N ASP A 100 13.40 13.83 -14.43
CA ASP A 100 13.65 13.54 -15.85
C ASP A 100 12.35 13.74 -16.67
N ASP A 101 12.44 13.61 -18.00
CA ASP A 101 11.30 13.73 -18.93
C ASP A 101 10.45 12.45 -19.01
N GLY A 102 10.73 11.43 -18.18
CA GLY A 102 10.03 10.15 -18.20
C GLY A 102 8.65 10.22 -17.51
N LEU A 103 7.92 9.11 -17.57
CA LEU A 103 6.57 8.98 -17.02
C LEU A 103 6.49 8.14 -15.76
N HIS A 104 7.60 7.49 -15.35
CA HIS A 104 7.58 6.64 -14.17
C HIS A 104 7.13 7.42 -12.93
N LEU A 105 6.17 6.85 -12.19
CA LEU A 105 5.68 7.47 -10.95
C LEU A 105 6.81 7.59 -9.91
N PHE A 106 7.65 6.58 -9.82
CA PHE A 106 8.79 6.54 -8.92
C PHE A 106 10.11 6.49 -9.71
N PRO A 107 10.63 7.65 -10.16
CA PRO A 107 11.89 7.70 -10.87
C PRO A 107 13.07 7.37 -9.97
N SER A 108 14.12 6.80 -10.56
CA SER A 108 15.43 6.66 -9.90
C SER A 108 16.07 8.03 -9.74
N VAL A 109 16.66 8.30 -8.58
CA VAL A 109 17.47 9.52 -8.35
C VAL A 109 18.98 9.27 -8.53
N HIS A 110 19.35 8.02 -8.79
CA HIS A 110 20.74 7.61 -8.95
C HIS A 110 20.89 6.72 -10.18
N GLY A 111 21.94 6.96 -10.96
CA GLY A 111 22.26 6.17 -12.12
C GLY A 111 21.54 6.60 -13.41
N LYS A 112 21.13 5.62 -14.23
CA LYS A 112 20.42 5.90 -15.48
C LYS A 112 18.97 6.34 -15.22
N PRO A 113 18.43 7.26 -16.06
CA PRO A 113 17.00 7.60 -16.01
C PRO A 113 16.12 6.35 -16.11
N GLY A 114 15.02 6.35 -15.39
CA GLY A 114 14.07 5.24 -15.39
C GLY A 114 13.41 5.02 -14.01
N ALA A 115 12.65 3.95 -13.88
CA ALA A 115 12.02 3.59 -12.62
C ALA A 115 13.04 3.18 -11.56
N ILE A 116 12.71 3.46 -10.30
CA ILE A 116 13.37 2.84 -9.15
C ILE A 116 13.20 1.32 -9.23
N THR A 117 14.23 0.56 -8.89
CA THR A 117 14.11 -0.91 -8.87
C THR A 117 13.36 -1.39 -7.63
N PRO A 118 12.73 -2.59 -7.66
CA PRO A 118 12.05 -3.16 -6.49
C PRO A 118 12.97 -3.27 -5.26
N LYS A 119 14.26 -3.58 -5.46
CA LYS A 119 15.25 -3.64 -4.39
C LYS A 119 15.53 -2.26 -3.78
N GLN A 120 15.68 -1.24 -4.63
CA GLN A 120 15.88 0.14 -4.18
C GLN A 120 14.63 0.66 -3.46
N LEU A 121 13.43 0.36 -3.97
CA LEU A 121 12.16 0.73 -3.33
C LEU A 121 12.06 0.14 -1.92
N GLY A 122 12.32 -1.17 -1.77
CA GLY A 122 12.29 -1.83 -0.47
C GLY A 122 13.35 -1.32 0.50
N ARG A 123 14.56 -0.98 0.01
CA ARG A 123 15.60 -0.35 0.84
C ARG A 123 15.18 1.04 1.28
N LEU A 124 14.72 1.87 0.37
CA LEU A 124 14.30 3.24 0.62
C LEU A 124 13.20 3.31 1.69
N THR A 125 12.16 2.48 1.57
CA THR A 125 11.08 2.44 2.57
C THR A 125 11.57 2.01 3.93
N GLY A 126 12.47 1.02 3.99
CA GLY A 126 13.11 0.59 5.24
C GLY A 126 13.95 1.70 5.88
N ASP A 127 14.81 2.38 5.11
CA ASP A 127 15.68 3.45 5.60
C ASP A 127 14.84 4.66 6.10
N LEU A 128 13.76 5.00 5.39
CA LEU A 128 12.86 6.09 5.79
C LEU A 128 12.12 5.77 7.10
N THR A 129 11.56 4.57 7.22
CA THR A 129 10.83 4.20 8.45
C THR A 129 11.75 4.05 9.65
N GLU A 130 12.96 3.55 9.44
CA GLU A 130 13.97 3.47 10.51
C GLU A 130 14.35 4.87 11.01
N ARG A 131 14.51 5.84 10.10
CA ARG A 131 14.82 7.23 10.46
C ARG A 131 13.67 7.91 11.20
N GLU A 132 12.42 7.73 10.75
CA GLU A 132 11.26 8.44 11.30
C GLU A 132 10.68 7.78 12.56
N PHE A 133 10.73 6.46 12.65
CA PHE A 133 10.06 5.68 13.69
C PHE A 133 11.01 4.81 14.53
N GLY A 134 12.31 4.79 14.20
CA GLY A 134 13.27 3.90 14.85
C GLY A 134 13.12 2.41 14.51
N VAL A 135 12.21 2.07 13.60
CA VAL A 135 11.93 0.69 13.19
C VAL A 135 11.96 0.58 11.67
N ARG A 136 12.70 -0.41 11.18
CA ARG A 136 12.83 -0.66 9.75
C ARG A 136 11.64 -1.45 9.19
N ILE A 137 10.74 -0.77 8.48
CA ILE A 137 9.56 -1.35 7.85
C ILE A 137 9.74 -1.34 6.33
N SER A 138 9.86 -2.51 5.72
CA SER A 138 9.93 -2.62 4.27
C SER A 138 8.56 -2.43 3.62
N ILE A 139 8.55 -2.10 2.32
CA ILE A 139 7.31 -2.00 1.53
C ILE A 139 6.47 -3.31 1.56
N HIS A 140 7.11 -4.44 1.78
CA HIS A 140 6.42 -5.73 1.90
C HIS A 140 5.63 -5.82 3.21
N ARG A 141 6.22 -5.36 4.31
CA ARG A 141 5.53 -5.28 5.62
C ARG A 141 4.40 -4.27 5.60
N LEU A 142 4.53 -3.15 4.86
CA LEU A 142 3.41 -2.23 4.68
C LEU A 142 2.21 -2.92 4.04
N ARG A 143 2.44 -3.75 3.02
CA ARG A 143 1.40 -4.58 2.42
C ARG A 143 0.78 -5.57 3.40
N ASP A 144 1.60 -6.23 4.23
CA ASP A 144 1.11 -7.16 5.26
C ASP A 144 0.28 -6.43 6.31
N ASN A 145 0.68 -5.22 6.72
CA ASN A 145 -0.09 -4.39 7.65
C ASN A 145 -1.46 -4.00 7.08
N VAL A 146 -1.51 -3.58 5.80
CA VAL A 146 -2.80 -3.30 5.13
C VAL A 146 -3.69 -4.55 5.09
N ALA A 147 -3.10 -5.73 4.92
CA ALA A 147 -3.84 -7.00 4.95
C ALA A 147 -4.44 -7.29 6.33
N THR A 148 -3.63 -7.11 7.37
CA THR A 148 -4.06 -7.30 8.76
C THR A 148 -5.19 -6.34 9.10
N GLU A 149 -5.00 -5.06 8.82
CA GLU A 149 -6.00 -4.01 9.04
C GLU A 149 -7.31 -4.31 8.30
N ALA A 150 -7.22 -4.73 7.04
CA ALA A 150 -8.39 -5.10 6.24
C ALA A 150 -9.09 -6.34 6.80
N SER A 151 -8.35 -7.32 7.32
CA SER A 151 -8.93 -8.54 7.89
C SER A 151 -9.65 -8.29 9.21
N GLU A 152 -9.17 -7.33 10.00
CA GLU A 152 -9.71 -6.99 11.30
C GLU A 152 -10.91 -6.04 11.24
N ASN A 153 -10.90 -5.10 10.28
CA ASN A 153 -11.82 -3.97 10.29
C ASN A 153 -12.83 -3.95 9.12
N LEU A 154 -12.61 -4.73 8.05
CA LEU A 154 -13.56 -4.77 6.94
C LEU A 154 -14.62 -5.86 7.09
N ILE A 155 -15.84 -5.55 6.63
CA ILE A 155 -16.89 -6.56 6.48
C ILE A 155 -16.40 -7.64 5.49
N GLY A 156 -16.39 -8.90 5.93
CA GLY A 156 -15.82 -10.01 5.18
C GLY A 156 -14.38 -10.38 5.58
N GLY A 157 -13.77 -9.63 6.51
CA GLY A 157 -12.52 -9.98 7.18
C GLY A 157 -11.42 -10.46 6.22
N ALA A 158 -10.93 -11.68 6.40
CA ALA A 158 -9.90 -12.27 5.56
C ALA A 158 -10.27 -12.42 4.09
N TYR A 159 -11.52 -12.57 3.76
CA TYR A 159 -11.92 -12.63 2.36
C TYR A 159 -11.70 -11.26 1.70
N ALA A 160 -12.04 -10.17 2.40
CA ALA A 160 -11.77 -8.83 1.95
C ALA A 160 -10.25 -8.57 1.81
N ALA A 161 -9.46 -8.95 2.81
CA ALA A 161 -8.00 -8.86 2.78
C ALA A 161 -7.39 -9.67 1.63
N LYS A 162 -7.86 -10.90 1.41
CA LYS A 162 -7.43 -11.76 0.29
C LYS A 162 -7.72 -11.11 -1.05
N THR A 163 -8.91 -10.55 -1.23
CA THR A 163 -9.33 -9.87 -2.46
C THR A 163 -8.46 -8.64 -2.71
N LEU A 164 -8.28 -7.82 -1.68
CA LEU A 164 -7.45 -6.62 -1.72
C LEU A 164 -5.99 -6.94 -2.10
N LEU A 165 -5.43 -8.00 -1.52
CA LEU A 165 -4.06 -8.43 -1.78
C LEU A 165 -3.91 -9.30 -3.02
N ARG A 166 -5.01 -9.78 -3.60
CA ARG A 166 -5.00 -10.67 -4.76
C ARG A 166 -4.09 -11.89 -4.56
N HIS A 167 -4.15 -12.49 -3.37
CA HIS A 167 -3.39 -13.71 -3.10
C HIS A 167 -3.95 -14.88 -3.90
N VAL A 168 -3.14 -15.43 -4.76
CA VAL A 168 -3.47 -16.63 -5.56
C VAL A 168 -3.48 -17.88 -4.68
N ASP A 169 -2.64 -17.90 -3.64
CA ASP A 169 -2.50 -19.03 -2.73
C ASP A 169 -3.23 -18.77 -1.39
N GLN A 170 -4.18 -19.66 -1.09
CA GLN A 170 -4.94 -19.59 0.16
C GLN A 170 -4.10 -19.88 1.40
N SER A 171 -2.99 -20.61 1.27
CA SER A 171 -2.18 -21.05 2.40
C SER A 171 -1.46 -19.90 3.12
N ILE A 172 -1.06 -18.88 2.38
CA ILE A 172 -0.36 -17.71 2.95
C ILE A 172 -1.35 -16.82 3.71
N THR A 173 -2.51 -16.56 3.16
CA THR A 173 -3.57 -15.77 3.81
C THR A 173 -4.08 -16.50 5.04
N ARG A 174 -4.28 -17.82 4.96
CA ARG A 174 -4.78 -18.64 6.05
C ARG A 174 -3.85 -18.63 7.28
N ARG A 175 -2.55 -18.64 7.08
CA ARG A 175 -1.56 -18.67 8.18
C ARG A 175 -1.50 -17.37 9.00
N HIS A 176 -1.68 -16.20 8.36
CA HIS A 176 -1.82 -14.91 9.05
C HIS A 176 -3.20 -14.74 9.66
N TYR A 177 -4.20 -15.35 9.07
CA TYR A 177 -5.61 -15.27 9.40
C TYR A 177 -5.99 -16.15 10.62
N ASP A 178 -5.52 -17.40 10.64
CA ASP A 178 -5.76 -18.30 11.79
C ASP A 178 -5.22 -17.70 13.10
N HIS A 179 -4.21 -16.85 13.02
CA HIS A 179 -3.63 -16.21 14.20
C HIS A 179 -4.48 -15.03 14.70
N SER A 180 -4.97 -14.18 13.80
CA SER A 180 -5.81 -13.03 14.17
C SER A 180 -7.23 -13.44 14.55
N GLU A 181 -7.82 -14.41 13.86
CA GLU A 181 -9.13 -14.97 14.23
C GLU A 181 -9.09 -15.69 15.58
N GLY A 182 -8.03 -16.45 15.85
CA GLY A 182 -7.85 -17.11 17.14
C GLY A 182 -7.77 -16.13 18.31
N LEU A 183 -7.05 -15.02 18.16
CA LEU A 183 -6.96 -13.95 19.17
C LEU A 183 -8.27 -13.20 19.33
N LYS A 184 -8.96 -12.89 18.24
CA LYS A 184 -10.25 -12.20 18.26
C LYS A 184 -11.35 -13.09 18.89
N ALA A 185 -11.40 -14.36 18.49
CA ALA A 185 -12.34 -15.32 19.07
C ALA A 185 -12.07 -15.56 20.56
N ALA A 186 -10.82 -15.56 21.00
CA ALA A 186 -10.47 -15.67 22.41
C ALA A 186 -10.93 -14.44 23.20
N SER A 187 -10.69 -13.23 22.65
CA SER A 187 -11.15 -11.97 23.28
C SER A 187 -12.69 -11.89 23.34
N GLU A 188 -13.37 -12.21 22.24
CA GLU A 188 -14.85 -12.24 22.21
C GLU A 188 -15.42 -13.28 23.17
N PHE A 189 -14.74 -14.40 23.35
CA PHE A 189 -15.14 -15.43 24.32
C PHE A 189 -14.91 -14.97 25.77
N GLU A 190 -13.80 -14.30 26.06
CA GLU A 190 -13.55 -13.69 27.38
C GLU A 190 -14.61 -12.64 27.73
N ASP A 191 -14.95 -11.74 26.81
CA ASP A 191 -16.00 -10.74 26.97
C ASP A 191 -17.39 -11.39 27.19
N PHE A 192 -17.68 -12.46 26.47
CA PHE A 192 -18.90 -13.25 26.65
C PHE A 192 -18.98 -13.90 28.04
N ILE A 193 -17.89 -14.49 28.51
CA ILE A 193 -17.82 -15.11 29.85
C ILE A 193 -17.97 -14.05 30.93
N GLU A 194 -17.33 -12.90 30.82
CA GLU A 194 -17.41 -11.79 31.77
C GLU A 194 -18.85 -11.25 31.87
N THR A 195 -19.50 -11.04 30.71
CA THR A 195 -20.90 -10.63 30.63
C THR A 195 -21.82 -11.65 31.33
N ARG A 196 -21.60 -12.95 31.12
CA ARG A 196 -22.36 -14.00 31.79
C ARG A 196 -22.16 -14.04 33.32
N ARG A 197 -20.92 -13.82 33.78
CA ARG A 197 -20.61 -13.74 35.22
C ARG A 197 -21.34 -12.58 35.89
N THR A 198 -21.39 -11.42 35.25
CA THR A 198 -22.06 -10.21 35.76
C THR A 198 -23.57 -10.45 35.87
N VAL A 199 -24.20 -11.00 34.83
CA VAL A 199 -25.64 -11.33 34.84
C VAL A 199 -25.99 -12.39 35.90
N THR A 200 -25.13 -13.40 36.10
CA THR A 200 -25.37 -14.44 37.10
C THR A 200 -25.22 -13.89 38.52
N ALA A 201 -24.29 -12.96 38.76
CA ALA A 201 -24.12 -12.30 40.06
C ALA A 201 -25.31 -11.41 40.43
N GLU A 202 -25.95 -10.75 39.46
CA GLU A 202 -27.16 -9.93 39.66
C GLU A 202 -28.42 -10.76 39.92
N LEU A 203 -28.45 -12.04 39.53
CA LEU A 203 -29.60 -12.93 39.73
C LEU A 203 -29.56 -13.68 41.11
N ILE A 204 -28.42 -13.57 41.82
CA ILE A 204 -28.21 -14.26 43.12
C ILE A 204 -28.37 -13.30 44.32
N LEU A 205 -28.53 -12.01 44.07
CA LEU A 205 -28.83 -10.96 45.05
C LEU A 205 -30.31 -10.64 45.09
#